data_4c39a00c626a598550ba7a37faa58901
#
_entry.id   4c39a00c626a598550ba7a37faa58901
#
_cell.length_a   1.000
_cell.length_b   1.000
_cell.length_c   1.000
_cell.angle_alpha   90.00
_cell.angle_beta   90.00
_cell.angle_gamma   90.00
#
_symmetry.space_group_name_H-M   'P 1'
#
loop_
_entity.id
_entity.type
_entity.pdbx_description
1 polymer ?
#
loop_
_entity_poly.entity_id
_entity_poly.type
_entity_poly.pdbx_seq_one_letter_code
_entity_poly.pdbx_strand_id
1 'polypeptide(L)'
;MQKKEPILIVGEISVDYTFSQHGIMSKLRLGGIIHAARGLWASDIPYSVAVFCPDYLINDASHYLSSIDCTEFFLLGKVNGAPNITLINDVTETSHQGYEDLMRDMRHIDLCSPLPSLDNYKKVLIFPGRYDLGTIANIISKDAKISFDIAYDISDISLLDIFKGSIDAIITSTSSPLFKETGNENLTQLLDNLLKLSPEVFLLKENRGGSRLFNIKENEIEYIPATLGKTVNSVGVGDVYSSVMVGLSSNIGWIESAWRGSQSATIYSQSTFPDDIKRDTRRELRVPYEIVKSLGGTSLTWHDRQNYSIYLAGPDFSYIEKFELDQAVECLIYHNFKVRRPIIENGELERPAIQADLRKTYFMDYQLLKECDIVFAIPLGRDPGTLVEIGMAIEQDKPVICYDPRRENENTMVIIGSSIYSTDLDTCLNGVFNEISKLRLKRK
;
A
#
# COMPACT_ATOMS: atom_id res chain seq x y z
N MET A 1 -36.50 -5.39 6.01
CA MET A 1 -35.02 -5.35 5.91
C MET A 1 -34.47 -5.81 7.26
N GLN A 2 -33.75 -6.95 7.33
CA GLN A 2 -33.03 -7.29 8.55
C GLN A 2 -31.99 -6.19 8.85
N LYS A 3 -32.03 -5.70 10.10
CA LYS A 3 -31.05 -4.72 10.57
C LYS A 3 -29.67 -5.38 10.51
N LYS A 4 -28.78 -4.88 9.67
CA LYS A 4 -27.41 -5.40 9.58
C LYS A 4 -26.76 -5.21 10.95
N GLU A 5 -26.21 -6.27 11.55
CA GLU A 5 -25.46 -6.15 12.80
C GLU A 5 -24.18 -5.32 12.53
N PRO A 6 -23.85 -4.37 13.42
CA PRO A 6 -22.66 -3.56 13.25
C PRO A 6 -21.39 -4.39 13.46
N ILE A 7 -20.36 -4.11 12.67
CA ILE A 7 -19.00 -4.59 12.94
C ILE A 7 -18.35 -3.72 14.02
N LEU A 8 -17.61 -4.32 14.94
CA LEU A 8 -16.79 -3.60 15.90
C LEU A 8 -15.37 -3.43 15.33
N ILE A 9 -14.86 -2.20 15.31
CA ILE A 9 -13.46 -1.91 15.03
C ILE A 9 -12.73 -1.61 16.32
N VAL A 10 -11.59 -2.26 16.56
CA VAL A 10 -10.75 -2.05 17.74
C VAL A 10 -9.39 -1.54 17.32
N GLY A 11 -8.90 -0.47 17.96
CA GLY A 11 -7.55 0.05 17.71
C GLY A 11 -7.33 1.45 18.27
N GLU A 12 -6.27 2.09 17.81
CA GLU A 12 -5.87 3.41 18.28
C GLU A 12 -6.37 4.52 17.36
N ILE A 13 -6.68 5.68 17.95
CA ILE A 13 -6.91 6.93 17.22
C ILE A 13 -5.64 7.76 17.32
N SER A 14 -5.13 8.20 16.17
CA SER A 14 -3.96 9.05 16.04
C SER A 14 -4.27 10.32 15.28
N VAL A 15 -3.28 11.17 15.14
CA VAL A 15 -3.28 12.29 14.20
C VAL A 15 -2.23 12.02 13.13
N ASP A 16 -2.64 12.04 11.87
CA ASP A 16 -1.72 12.03 10.73
C ASP A 16 -1.28 13.44 10.43
N TYR A 17 0.02 13.70 10.51
CA TYR A 17 0.62 14.95 10.06
C TYR A 17 1.39 14.72 8.78
N THR A 18 0.90 15.27 7.68
CA THR A 18 1.58 15.21 6.39
C THR A 18 2.38 16.49 6.15
N PHE A 19 3.65 16.33 5.80
CA PHE A 19 4.52 17.47 5.50
C PHE A 19 4.14 18.12 4.17
N SER A 20 4.45 19.42 4.07
CA SER A 20 4.31 20.15 2.81
C SER A 20 5.32 19.63 1.79
N GLN A 21 4.84 19.21 0.62
CA GLN A 21 5.69 18.78 -0.50
C GLN A 21 5.11 19.29 -1.82
N HIS A 22 5.97 19.73 -2.72
CA HIS A 22 5.62 20.10 -4.11
C HIS A 22 4.37 21.02 -4.25
N GLY A 23 4.23 22.00 -3.37
CA GLY A 23 3.09 22.93 -3.39
C GLY A 23 1.82 22.44 -2.67
N ILE A 24 1.85 21.23 -2.08
CA ILE A 24 0.79 20.74 -1.20
C ILE A 24 1.08 21.23 0.21
N MET A 25 0.12 21.94 0.84
CA MET A 25 0.27 22.38 2.22
C MET A 25 0.25 21.20 3.19
N SER A 26 1.00 21.34 4.30
CA SER A 26 0.91 20.38 5.41
C SER A 26 -0.52 20.26 5.92
N LYS A 27 -0.91 19.04 6.29
CA LYS A 27 -2.25 18.74 6.79
C LYS A 27 -2.20 17.93 8.07
N LEU A 28 -3.14 18.23 8.96
CA LEU A 28 -3.48 17.42 10.14
C LEU A 28 -4.84 16.79 9.90
N ARG A 29 -4.98 15.50 10.15
CA ARG A 29 -6.25 14.80 10.11
C ARG A 29 -6.29 13.67 11.13
N LEU A 30 -7.49 13.29 11.57
CA LEU A 30 -7.65 12.08 12.38
C LEU A 30 -7.25 10.84 11.58
N GLY A 31 -6.40 10.03 12.19
CA GLY A 31 -5.80 8.80 11.64
C GLY A 31 -6.09 7.56 12.47
N GLY A 32 -5.23 6.55 12.34
CA GLY A 32 -5.46 5.24 12.95
C GLY A 32 -6.75 4.61 12.44
N ILE A 33 -7.54 4.00 13.31
CA ILE A 33 -8.79 3.31 12.90
C ILE A 33 -9.87 4.24 12.31
N ILE A 34 -9.67 5.55 12.33
CA ILE A 34 -10.59 6.49 11.66
C ILE A 34 -10.62 6.24 10.14
N HIS A 35 -9.52 5.77 9.55
CA HIS A 35 -9.52 5.40 8.13
C HIS A 35 -10.46 4.21 7.86
N ALA A 36 -10.39 3.17 8.69
CA ALA A 36 -11.30 2.03 8.61
C ALA A 36 -12.76 2.45 8.79
N ALA A 37 -13.04 3.33 9.76
CA ALA A 37 -14.37 3.88 10.00
C ALA A 37 -14.92 4.66 8.76
N ARG A 38 -14.08 5.48 8.12
CA ARG A 38 -14.46 6.18 6.87
C ARG A 38 -14.79 5.20 5.74
N GLY A 39 -14.03 4.12 5.61
CA GLY A 39 -14.29 3.06 4.61
C GLY A 39 -15.65 2.40 4.82
N LEU A 40 -15.97 2.02 6.05
CA LEU A 40 -17.26 1.41 6.41
C LEU A 40 -18.43 2.37 6.18
N TRP A 41 -18.28 3.61 6.63
CA TRP A 41 -19.27 4.65 6.39
C TRP A 41 -19.52 4.92 4.90
N ALA A 42 -18.46 5.02 4.11
CA ALA A 42 -18.58 5.24 2.67
C ALA A 42 -19.26 4.06 1.95
N SER A 43 -19.13 2.85 2.50
CA SER A 43 -19.70 1.61 1.97
C SER A 43 -21.08 1.25 2.55
N ASP A 44 -21.69 2.14 3.35
CA ASP A 44 -22.97 1.92 4.04
C ASP A 44 -22.99 0.64 4.91
N ILE A 45 -21.87 0.35 5.57
CA ILE A 45 -21.72 -0.75 6.50
C ILE A 45 -21.85 -0.20 7.92
N PRO A 46 -22.82 -0.65 8.74
CA PRO A 46 -22.96 -0.20 10.11
C PRO A 46 -21.76 -0.66 10.96
N TYR A 47 -21.28 0.22 11.84
CA TYR A 47 -20.10 -0.06 12.66
C TYR A 47 -20.15 0.66 14.00
N SER A 48 -19.38 0.13 14.95
CA SER A 48 -19.02 0.74 16.22
C SER A 48 -17.51 0.71 16.40
N VAL A 49 -16.99 1.52 17.29
CA VAL A 49 -15.54 1.56 17.56
C VAL A 49 -15.24 1.37 19.04
N ALA A 50 -14.16 0.65 19.35
CA ALA A 50 -13.58 0.53 20.67
C ALA A 50 -12.12 0.99 20.61
N VAL A 51 -11.79 2.08 21.31
CA VAL A 51 -10.61 2.86 20.99
C VAL A 51 -9.69 3.09 22.19
N PHE A 52 -8.39 3.19 21.86
CA PHE A 52 -7.38 3.82 22.68
C PHE A 52 -7.08 5.19 22.06
N CYS A 53 -7.21 6.26 22.85
CA CYS A 53 -7.21 7.61 22.33
C CYS A 53 -6.53 8.59 23.32
N PRO A 54 -5.69 9.52 22.87
CA PRO A 54 -5.20 10.60 23.71
C PRO A 54 -6.35 11.47 24.23
N ASP A 55 -6.25 11.93 25.48
CA ASP A 55 -7.31 12.69 26.14
C ASP A 55 -7.76 13.91 25.33
N TYR A 56 -6.83 14.62 24.73
CA TYR A 56 -7.11 15.81 23.92
C TYR A 56 -7.87 15.54 22.62
N LEU A 57 -7.88 14.30 22.11
CA LEU A 57 -8.59 13.92 20.88
C LEU A 57 -9.96 13.30 21.11
N ILE A 58 -10.31 12.89 22.33
CA ILE A 58 -11.52 12.09 22.60
C ILE A 58 -12.78 12.81 22.10
N ASN A 59 -12.93 14.08 22.40
CA ASN A 59 -14.13 14.85 22.00
C ASN A 59 -14.20 15.03 20.49
N ASP A 60 -13.11 15.40 19.85
CA ASP A 60 -13.07 15.62 18.39
C ASP A 60 -13.31 14.31 17.64
N ALA A 61 -12.68 13.22 18.07
CA ALA A 61 -12.86 11.90 17.49
C ALA A 61 -14.30 11.40 17.65
N SER A 62 -14.90 11.54 18.83
CA SER A 62 -16.28 11.14 19.09
C SER A 62 -17.27 11.95 18.25
N HIS A 63 -17.10 13.28 18.16
CA HIS A 63 -17.91 14.13 17.30
C HIS A 63 -17.77 13.75 15.82
N TYR A 64 -16.55 13.56 15.36
CA TYR A 64 -16.29 13.18 13.97
C TYR A 64 -16.92 11.82 13.63
N LEU A 65 -16.71 10.81 14.48
CA LEU A 65 -17.28 9.48 14.27
C LEU A 65 -18.81 9.50 14.27
N SER A 66 -19.43 10.29 15.17
CA SER A 66 -20.88 10.52 15.16
C SER A 66 -21.37 11.14 13.84
N SER A 67 -20.60 12.06 13.25
CA SER A 67 -20.94 12.69 11.96
C SER A 67 -20.84 11.75 10.76
N ILE A 68 -20.14 10.62 10.91
CA ILE A 68 -20.03 9.55 9.90
C ILE A 68 -20.74 8.26 10.34
N ASP A 69 -21.88 8.39 10.98
CA ASP A 69 -22.82 7.32 11.31
C ASP A 69 -22.26 6.19 12.20
N CYS A 70 -21.22 6.45 13.02
CA CYS A 70 -20.75 5.50 14.02
C CYS A 70 -21.88 5.20 15.03
N THR A 71 -22.19 3.92 15.26
CA THR A 71 -23.30 3.51 16.13
C THR A 71 -22.96 3.71 17.60
N GLU A 72 -21.78 3.27 18.04
CA GLU A 72 -21.31 3.36 19.43
C GLU A 72 -19.80 3.65 19.46
N PHE A 73 -19.39 4.48 20.41
CA PHE A 73 -18.00 4.84 20.67
C PHE A 73 -17.62 4.39 22.08
N PHE A 74 -16.72 3.40 22.18
CA PHE A 74 -16.22 2.89 23.46
C PHE A 74 -14.78 3.33 23.67
N LEU A 75 -14.52 4.10 24.71
CA LEU A 75 -13.16 4.40 25.15
C LEU A 75 -12.65 3.27 26.01
N LEU A 76 -11.60 2.57 25.58
CA LEU A 76 -10.96 1.48 26.31
C LEU A 76 -9.81 1.97 27.19
N GLY A 77 -9.13 3.00 26.76
CA GLY A 77 -8.01 3.56 27.50
C GLY A 77 -7.53 4.88 26.91
N LYS A 78 -6.80 5.64 27.76
CA LYS A 78 -6.18 6.90 27.38
C LYS A 78 -4.72 6.68 27.03
N VAL A 79 -4.30 7.22 25.88
CA VAL A 79 -2.89 7.23 25.46
C VAL A 79 -2.21 8.44 26.10
N ASN A 80 -1.17 8.18 26.87
CA ASN A 80 -0.39 9.16 27.60
C ASN A 80 1.11 9.06 27.26
N GLY A 81 1.89 10.06 27.65
CA GLY A 81 3.35 10.10 27.45
C GLY A 81 3.78 10.52 26.05
N ALA A 82 2.90 10.38 25.04
CA ALA A 82 3.14 10.82 23.67
C ALA A 82 1.87 11.42 23.07
N PRO A 83 1.97 12.32 22.08
CA PRO A 83 0.80 12.98 21.49
C PRO A 83 0.02 12.07 20.53
N ASN A 84 0.51 10.86 20.23
CA ASN A 84 -0.06 9.93 19.26
C ASN A 84 -0.22 10.56 17.86
N ILE A 85 0.84 11.22 17.40
CA ILE A 85 0.93 11.86 16.08
C ILE A 85 1.89 11.03 15.22
N THR A 86 1.43 10.63 14.04
CA THR A 86 2.25 9.99 13.02
C THR A 86 2.67 11.01 11.98
N LEU A 87 3.97 11.22 11.82
CA LEU A 87 4.55 12.05 10.78
C LEU A 87 4.62 11.27 9.48
N ILE A 88 4.28 11.91 8.35
CA ILE A 88 4.18 11.26 7.05
C ILE A 88 4.87 12.12 6.01
N ASN A 89 5.92 11.59 5.40
CA ASN A 89 6.72 12.30 4.40
C ASN A 89 6.16 12.15 2.99
N ASP A 90 5.77 10.94 2.58
CA ASP A 90 5.24 10.67 1.23
C ASP A 90 3.79 10.16 1.31
N VAL A 91 2.85 11.00 0.91
CA VAL A 91 1.42 10.67 0.89
C VAL A 91 1.00 9.86 -0.33
N THR A 92 1.86 9.73 -1.34
CA THR A 92 1.57 8.98 -2.57
C THR A 92 2.12 7.56 -2.54
N GLU A 93 3.00 7.26 -1.58
CA GLU A 93 3.69 5.98 -1.47
C GLU A 93 4.43 5.62 -2.77
N THR A 94 5.14 6.59 -3.33
CA THR A 94 6.07 6.30 -4.41
C THR A 94 7.28 5.53 -3.90
N SER A 95 7.74 5.87 -2.68
CA SER A 95 8.74 5.13 -1.91
C SER A 95 8.22 4.83 -0.50
N HIS A 96 9.12 4.63 0.46
CA HIS A 96 8.73 4.48 1.86
C HIS A 96 8.04 5.76 2.35
N GLN A 97 6.83 5.62 2.91
CA GLN A 97 6.02 6.77 3.35
C GLN A 97 6.66 7.59 4.48
N GLY A 98 7.77 7.08 5.06
CA GLY A 98 8.49 7.76 6.12
C GLY A 98 7.65 7.96 7.39
N TYR A 99 6.81 6.96 7.73
CA TYR A 99 6.05 7.00 8.97
C TYR A 99 6.96 7.07 10.18
N GLU A 100 6.74 8.09 10.99
CA GLU A 100 7.43 8.29 12.26
C GLU A 100 6.40 8.67 13.34
N ASP A 101 6.23 7.79 14.32
CA ASP A 101 5.38 8.07 15.46
C ASP A 101 6.12 8.96 16.45
N LEU A 102 5.61 10.16 16.67
CA LEU A 102 6.22 11.14 17.53
C LEU A 102 6.25 10.67 18.99
N MET A 103 7.44 10.59 19.57
CA MET A 103 7.68 10.14 20.94
C MET A 103 7.15 8.72 21.23
N ARG A 104 7.21 7.83 20.25
CA ARG A 104 6.63 6.47 20.32
C ARG A 104 7.03 5.71 21.59
N ASP A 105 8.29 5.77 21.99
CA ASP A 105 8.81 5.01 23.13
C ASP A 105 8.38 5.54 24.50
N MET A 106 7.87 6.78 24.54
CA MET A 106 7.33 7.41 25.75
C MET A 106 5.86 7.05 25.99
N ARG A 107 5.20 6.44 25.01
CA ARG A 107 3.77 6.16 25.03
C ARG A 107 3.43 5.04 25.99
N HIS A 108 2.42 5.25 26.81
CA HIS A 108 1.76 4.25 27.65
C HIS A 108 0.24 4.43 27.63
N ILE A 109 -0.49 3.39 28.03
CA ILE A 109 -1.95 3.40 28.02
C ILE A 109 -2.47 3.19 29.41
N ASP A 110 -3.33 4.11 29.85
CA ASP A 110 -4.12 3.99 31.08
C ASP A 110 -5.52 3.45 30.73
N LEU A 111 -5.80 2.21 31.14
CA LEU A 111 -7.08 1.57 30.87
C LEU A 111 -8.22 2.26 31.64
N CYS A 112 -9.38 2.37 30.99
CA CYS A 112 -10.61 2.80 31.67
C CYS A 112 -11.06 1.75 32.66
N SER A 113 -11.66 2.19 33.76
CA SER A 113 -12.20 1.29 34.81
C SER A 113 -13.60 1.77 35.22
N PRO A 114 -14.63 0.91 35.09
CA PRO A 114 -14.62 -0.42 34.48
C PRO A 114 -14.46 -0.35 32.96
N LEU A 115 -13.92 -1.42 32.34
CA LEU A 115 -13.95 -1.59 30.90
C LEU A 115 -15.38 -1.92 30.44
N PRO A 116 -15.80 -1.44 29.22
CA PRO A 116 -17.10 -1.80 28.68
C PRO A 116 -17.13 -3.28 28.28
N SER A 117 -18.29 -3.95 28.39
CA SER A 117 -18.50 -5.24 27.76
C SER A 117 -18.78 -5.04 26.26
N LEU A 118 -18.12 -5.84 25.45
CA LEU A 118 -18.27 -5.85 23.98
C LEU A 118 -18.88 -7.18 23.49
N ASP A 119 -19.55 -7.92 24.38
CA ASP A 119 -20.10 -9.27 24.14
C ASP A 119 -21.20 -9.30 23.04
N ASN A 120 -21.82 -8.16 22.77
CA ASN A 120 -22.88 -8.06 21.76
C ASN A 120 -22.37 -8.10 20.31
N TYR A 121 -21.07 -7.95 20.10
CA TYR A 121 -20.48 -7.91 18.77
C TYR A 121 -20.03 -9.29 18.32
N LYS A 122 -20.64 -9.78 17.24
CA LYS A 122 -20.30 -11.07 16.63
C LYS A 122 -19.14 -11.00 15.64
N LYS A 123 -18.84 -9.81 15.14
CA LYS A 123 -17.76 -9.58 14.18
C LYS A 123 -16.90 -8.43 14.68
N VAL A 124 -15.60 -8.70 14.82
CA VAL A 124 -14.62 -7.76 15.36
C VAL A 124 -13.45 -7.68 14.41
N LEU A 125 -13.06 -6.47 14.01
CA LEU A 125 -11.82 -6.20 13.30
C LEU A 125 -10.87 -5.47 14.23
N ILE A 126 -9.71 -6.06 14.48
CA ILE A 126 -8.69 -5.53 15.37
C ILE A 126 -7.50 -5.04 14.55
N PHE A 127 -7.11 -3.80 14.77
CA PHE A 127 -5.87 -3.21 14.32
C PHE A 127 -4.90 -3.20 15.51
N PRO A 128 -4.01 -4.18 15.64
CA PRO A 128 -3.09 -4.24 16.75
C PRO A 128 -2.23 -2.98 16.85
N GLY A 129 -2.03 -2.53 18.07
CA GLY A 129 -1.21 -1.38 18.41
C GLY A 129 -0.36 -1.71 19.64
N ARG A 130 0.08 -0.68 20.36
CA ARG A 130 0.85 -0.85 21.60
C ARG A 130 -0.03 -1.08 22.84
N TYR A 131 -1.21 -1.66 22.69
CA TYR A 131 -2.09 -2.08 23.76
C TYR A 131 -2.09 -3.60 23.92
N ASP A 132 -2.44 -4.05 25.12
CA ASP A 132 -2.49 -5.48 25.44
C ASP A 132 -3.69 -6.15 24.76
N LEU A 133 -3.43 -7.11 23.86
CA LEU A 133 -4.45 -7.91 23.18
C LEU A 133 -5.22 -8.81 24.15
N GLY A 134 -4.60 -9.22 25.27
CA GLY A 134 -5.27 -9.98 26.33
C GLY A 134 -6.43 -9.22 26.96
N THR A 135 -6.28 -7.91 27.12
CA THR A 135 -7.36 -7.02 27.57
C THR A 135 -8.57 -7.09 26.63
N ILE A 136 -8.32 -7.07 25.30
CA ILE A 136 -9.40 -7.16 24.31
C ILE A 136 -10.06 -8.54 24.34
N ALA A 137 -9.28 -9.61 24.44
CA ALA A 137 -9.80 -10.98 24.52
C ALA A 137 -10.76 -11.21 25.70
N ASN A 138 -10.56 -10.47 26.79
CA ASN A 138 -11.37 -10.59 28.01
C ASN A 138 -12.72 -9.83 27.94
N ILE A 139 -12.89 -8.88 27.03
CA ILE A 139 -14.09 -8.01 26.95
C ILE A 139 -14.96 -8.27 25.72
N ILE A 140 -14.50 -9.07 24.78
CA ILE A 140 -15.27 -9.50 23.60
C ILE A 140 -15.89 -10.87 23.82
N SER A 141 -16.97 -11.16 23.07
CA SER A 141 -17.62 -12.47 23.10
C SER A 141 -16.66 -13.58 22.65
N LYS A 142 -16.71 -14.73 23.31
CA LYS A 142 -15.97 -15.94 22.91
C LYS A 142 -16.45 -16.51 21.56
N ASP A 143 -17.70 -16.21 21.19
CA ASP A 143 -18.30 -16.63 19.93
C ASP A 143 -18.08 -15.60 18.80
N ALA A 144 -17.38 -14.50 19.09
CA ALA A 144 -17.08 -13.49 18.08
C ALA A 144 -16.12 -14.01 17.04
N LYS A 145 -16.38 -13.65 15.77
CA LYS A 145 -15.48 -13.87 14.65
C LYS A 145 -14.51 -12.70 14.57
N ILE A 146 -13.21 -12.99 14.67
CA ILE A 146 -12.18 -11.97 14.84
C ILE A 146 -11.32 -11.92 13.58
N SER A 147 -11.16 -10.73 13.05
CA SER A 147 -10.24 -10.44 11.96
C SER A 147 -9.16 -9.49 12.45
N PHE A 148 -7.93 -9.69 11.97
CA PHE A 148 -6.79 -8.85 12.30
C PHE A 148 -6.21 -8.20 11.06
N ASP A 149 -5.98 -6.88 11.09
CA ASP A 149 -5.04 -6.22 10.19
C ASP A 149 -3.71 -6.01 10.90
N ILE A 150 -2.75 -6.87 10.60
CA ILE A 150 -1.42 -6.91 11.23
C ILE A 150 -0.35 -6.18 10.41
N ALA A 151 -0.74 -5.17 9.66
CA ALA A 151 0.19 -4.39 8.85
C ALA A 151 1.21 -3.60 9.68
N TYR A 152 0.87 -3.30 10.94
CA TYR A 152 1.70 -2.54 11.87
C TYR A 152 1.87 -3.31 13.19
N ASP A 153 2.80 -2.88 14.03
CA ASP A 153 3.00 -3.27 15.44
C ASP A 153 3.04 -4.80 15.76
N ILE A 154 2.92 -5.69 14.79
CA ILE A 154 3.06 -7.14 14.96
C ILE A 154 4.28 -7.62 14.21
N SER A 155 5.31 -7.98 14.96
CA SER A 155 6.48 -8.74 14.47
C SER A 155 6.41 -10.22 14.88
N ASP A 156 5.74 -10.53 16.00
CA ASP A 156 5.55 -11.89 16.51
C ASP A 156 4.07 -12.30 16.44
N ILE A 157 3.78 -13.26 15.57
CA ILE A 157 2.43 -13.75 15.34
C ILE A 157 1.88 -14.54 16.54
N SER A 158 2.72 -15.04 17.44
CA SER A 158 2.30 -15.75 18.63
C SER A 158 1.45 -14.91 19.59
N LEU A 159 1.53 -13.59 19.49
CA LEU A 159 0.67 -12.67 20.21
C LEU A 159 -0.83 -12.87 19.90
N LEU A 160 -1.15 -13.50 18.77
CA LEU A 160 -2.52 -13.79 18.36
C LEU A 160 -3.02 -15.17 18.86
N ASP A 161 -2.17 -16.00 19.49
CA ASP A 161 -2.54 -17.35 19.95
C ASP A 161 -3.71 -17.36 20.93
N ILE A 162 -3.90 -16.29 21.69
CA ILE A 162 -5.02 -16.12 22.63
C ILE A 162 -6.39 -16.10 21.94
N PHE A 163 -6.42 -15.83 20.63
CA PHE A 163 -7.64 -15.80 19.83
C PHE A 163 -7.80 -17.04 18.93
N LYS A 164 -6.92 -18.03 19.08
CA LYS A 164 -6.95 -19.24 18.24
C LYS A 164 -8.31 -19.93 18.32
N GLY A 165 -8.86 -20.26 17.14
CA GLY A 165 -10.19 -20.84 17.01
C GLY A 165 -11.32 -19.84 16.79
N SER A 166 -11.07 -18.54 17.02
CA SER A 166 -12.02 -17.45 16.74
C SER A 166 -11.57 -16.56 15.56
N ILE A 167 -10.39 -16.83 15.00
CA ILE A 167 -9.83 -16.01 13.93
C ILE A 167 -10.48 -16.37 12.58
N ASP A 168 -11.17 -15.39 12.00
CA ASP A 168 -11.75 -15.50 10.65
C ASP A 168 -10.77 -15.09 9.57
N ALA A 169 -10.14 -13.91 9.72
CA ALA A 169 -9.23 -13.38 8.72
C ALA A 169 -7.96 -12.80 9.35
N ILE A 170 -6.83 -13.01 8.68
CA ILE A 170 -5.60 -12.28 8.94
C ILE A 170 -5.26 -11.49 7.68
N ILE A 171 -4.93 -10.22 7.86
CA ILE A 171 -4.63 -9.29 6.78
C ILE A 171 -3.27 -8.66 7.06
N THR A 172 -2.41 -8.63 6.05
CA THR A 172 -1.13 -7.94 6.14
C THR A 172 -0.76 -7.29 4.81
N SER A 173 0.37 -6.59 4.79
CA SER A 173 0.89 -5.97 3.56
C SER A 173 2.37 -6.29 3.38
N THR A 174 2.88 -6.13 2.15
CA THR A 174 4.30 -6.29 1.84
C THR A 174 5.18 -5.21 2.49
N SER A 175 4.59 -4.14 3.02
CA SER A 175 5.29 -3.12 3.80
C SER A 175 5.39 -3.44 5.29
N SER A 176 4.65 -4.46 5.79
CA SER A 176 4.64 -4.83 7.22
C SER A 176 5.99 -5.38 7.70
N PRO A 177 6.36 -5.14 8.97
CA PRO A 177 7.55 -5.75 9.56
C PRO A 177 7.55 -7.27 9.45
N LEU A 178 6.43 -7.90 9.80
CA LEU A 178 6.29 -9.36 9.72
C LEU A 178 6.55 -9.90 8.30
N PHE A 179 6.03 -9.25 7.26
CA PHE A 179 6.30 -9.68 5.88
C PHE A 179 7.77 -9.50 5.51
N LYS A 180 8.37 -8.38 5.87
CA LYS A 180 9.80 -8.10 5.58
C LYS A 180 10.72 -9.12 6.21
N GLU A 181 10.40 -9.61 7.41
CA GLU A 181 11.20 -10.59 8.12
C GLU A 181 10.97 -12.04 7.63
N THR A 182 9.73 -12.40 7.29
CA THR A 182 9.36 -13.81 7.08
C THR A 182 8.84 -14.14 5.68
N GLY A 183 8.37 -13.15 4.93
CA GLY A 183 7.72 -13.33 3.63
C GLY A 183 8.45 -12.69 2.45
N ASN A 184 9.47 -11.85 2.70
CA ASN A 184 10.11 -11.06 1.67
C ASN A 184 10.83 -11.92 0.61
N GLU A 185 11.58 -12.92 1.02
CA GLU A 185 12.27 -13.83 0.11
C GLU A 185 11.38 -14.98 -0.35
N ASN A 186 10.59 -15.54 0.55
CA ASN A 186 9.72 -16.68 0.30
C ASN A 186 8.46 -16.62 1.18
N LEU A 187 7.31 -16.62 0.55
CA LEU A 187 6.02 -16.55 1.24
C LEU A 187 5.71 -17.78 2.11
N THR A 188 6.38 -18.92 1.86
CA THR A 188 6.09 -20.19 2.55
C THR A 188 6.24 -20.06 4.06
N GLN A 189 7.31 -19.44 4.54
CA GLN A 189 7.55 -19.28 5.99
C GLN A 189 6.44 -18.44 6.66
N LEU A 190 6.01 -17.37 6.02
CA LEU A 190 4.91 -16.55 6.50
C LEU A 190 3.62 -17.37 6.55
N LEU A 191 3.28 -18.08 5.47
CA LEU A 191 2.08 -18.92 5.40
C LEU A 191 2.09 -20.02 6.47
N ASP A 192 3.20 -20.73 6.66
CA ASP A 192 3.34 -21.79 7.67
C ASP A 192 3.10 -21.26 9.09
N ASN A 193 3.54 -20.03 9.37
CA ASN A 193 3.29 -19.40 10.66
C ASN A 193 1.81 -19.02 10.83
N LEU A 194 1.19 -18.43 9.80
CA LEU A 194 -0.22 -18.02 9.82
C LEU A 194 -1.16 -19.23 9.94
N LEU A 195 -0.84 -20.34 9.28
CA LEU A 195 -1.64 -21.57 9.33
C LEU A 195 -1.73 -22.17 10.73
N LYS A 196 -0.77 -21.90 11.63
CA LYS A 196 -0.82 -22.34 13.04
C LYS A 196 -1.99 -21.73 13.79
N LEU A 197 -2.45 -20.54 13.38
CA LEU A 197 -3.60 -19.83 13.95
C LEU A 197 -4.94 -20.31 13.37
N SER A 198 -4.90 -21.09 12.27
CA SER A 198 -6.07 -21.64 11.59
C SER A 198 -7.12 -20.60 11.17
N PRO A 199 -6.74 -19.48 10.52
CA PRO A 199 -7.71 -18.51 10.01
C PRO A 199 -8.52 -19.15 8.85
N GLU A 200 -9.72 -18.63 8.59
CA GLU A 200 -10.49 -19.01 7.41
C GLU A 200 -9.82 -18.47 6.13
N VAL A 201 -9.38 -17.20 6.16
CA VAL A 201 -8.69 -16.56 5.06
C VAL A 201 -7.47 -15.76 5.50
N PHE A 202 -6.51 -15.63 4.58
CA PHE A 202 -5.38 -14.71 4.70
C PHE A 202 -5.35 -13.77 3.50
N LEU A 203 -5.30 -12.45 3.72
CA LEU A 203 -5.13 -11.44 2.68
C LEU A 203 -3.72 -10.83 2.74
N LEU A 204 -2.98 -10.92 1.66
CA LEU A 204 -1.73 -10.20 1.45
C LEU A 204 -1.94 -9.03 0.49
N LYS A 205 -1.84 -7.80 1.00
CA LYS A 205 -1.87 -6.56 0.21
C LYS A 205 -0.48 -6.32 -0.38
N GLU A 206 -0.38 -6.18 -1.72
CA GLU A 206 0.88 -6.06 -2.44
C GLU A 206 1.02 -4.71 -3.16
N ASN A 207 0.55 -3.65 -2.51
CA ASN A 207 0.58 -2.28 -3.00
C ASN A 207 -0.03 -2.18 -4.42
N ARG A 208 0.65 -1.50 -5.35
CA ARG A 208 0.23 -1.32 -6.75
C ARG A 208 0.16 -2.62 -7.56
N GLY A 209 0.69 -3.71 -7.03
CA GLY A 209 0.62 -5.03 -7.67
C GLY A 209 -0.67 -5.80 -7.41
N GLY A 210 -1.60 -5.23 -6.63
CA GLY A 210 -2.85 -5.87 -6.24
C GLY A 210 -2.78 -6.55 -4.88
N SER A 211 -3.50 -7.64 -4.72
CA SER A 211 -3.51 -8.45 -3.50
C SER A 211 -3.82 -9.90 -3.81
N ARG A 212 -3.46 -10.79 -2.88
CA ARG A 212 -3.79 -12.20 -2.92
C ARG A 212 -4.61 -12.58 -1.69
N LEU A 213 -5.79 -13.14 -1.93
CA LEU A 213 -6.62 -13.75 -0.89
C LEU A 213 -6.40 -15.26 -0.92
N PHE A 214 -5.85 -15.79 0.15
CA PHE A 214 -5.69 -17.22 0.38
C PHE A 214 -6.90 -17.71 1.16
N ASN A 215 -7.76 -18.46 0.53
CA ASN A 215 -8.85 -19.18 1.19
C ASN A 215 -8.29 -20.48 1.73
N ILE A 216 -7.98 -20.48 3.04
CA ILE A 216 -7.30 -21.62 3.69
C ILE A 216 -8.20 -22.84 3.72
N LYS A 217 -9.50 -22.64 3.96
CA LYS A 217 -10.48 -23.71 4.05
C LYS A 217 -10.70 -24.45 2.72
N GLU A 218 -10.69 -23.70 1.62
CA GLU A 218 -10.95 -24.24 0.28
C GLU A 218 -9.65 -24.52 -0.49
N ASN A 219 -8.50 -24.15 0.07
CA ASN A 219 -7.17 -24.26 -0.55
C ASN A 219 -7.10 -23.57 -1.92
N GLU A 220 -7.68 -22.37 -2.01
CA GLU A 220 -7.73 -21.57 -3.23
C GLU A 220 -7.05 -20.21 -3.03
N ILE A 221 -6.53 -19.66 -4.12
CA ILE A 221 -5.91 -18.33 -4.12
C ILE A 221 -6.63 -17.45 -5.15
N GLU A 222 -7.27 -16.40 -4.70
CA GLU A 222 -7.84 -15.37 -5.58
C GLU A 222 -6.84 -14.21 -5.73
N TYR A 223 -6.53 -13.86 -6.97
CA TYR A 223 -5.71 -12.71 -7.31
C TYR A 223 -6.62 -11.52 -7.60
N ILE A 224 -6.52 -10.49 -6.79
CA ILE A 224 -7.31 -9.28 -6.92
C ILE A 224 -6.40 -8.19 -7.49
N PRO A 225 -6.58 -7.79 -8.76
CA PRO A 225 -5.74 -6.77 -9.38
C PRO A 225 -5.97 -5.40 -8.77
N ALA A 226 -4.95 -4.54 -8.80
CA ALA A 226 -5.06 -3.13 -8.47
C ALA A 226 -5.62 -2.35 -9.65
N THR A 227 -6.53 -1.41 -9.38
CA THR A 227 -6.93 -0.38 -10.33
C THR A 227 -6.05 0.84 -10.08
N LEU A 228 -5.03 1.02 -10.93
CA LEU A 228 -4.07 2.12 -10.78
C LEU A 228 -4.62 3.41 -11.38
N GLY A 229 -4.46 4.49 -10.65
CA GLY A 229 -4.82 5.85 -11.06
C GLY A 229 -3.96 6.85 -10.30
N LYS A 230 -4.21 8.14 -10.49
CA LYS A 230 -3.49 9.18 -9.75
C LYS A 230 -3.78 9.07 -8.26
N THR A 231 -2.74 8.92 -7.47
CA THR A 231 -2.83 8.88 -6.01
C THR A 231 -2.83 10.31 -5.46
N VAL A 232 -3.88 10.65 -4.72
CA VAL A 232 -3.95 11.92 -3.95
C VAL A 232 -3.43 11.71 -2.54
N ASN A 233 -3.79 10.58 -1.92
CA ASN A 233 -3.32 10.22 -0.59
C ASN A 233 -3.48 8.71 -0.34
N SER A 234 -2.38 8.01 -0.10
CA SER A 234 -2.36 6.57 0.16
C SER A 234 -2.52 6.20 1.64
N VAL A 235 -2.47 7.20 2.55
CA VAL A 235 -2.53 6.96 3.99
C VAL A 235 -3.91 6.43 4.40
N GLY A 236 -3.94 5.26 5.03
CA GLY A 236 -5.16 4.60 5.47
C GLY A 236 -5.90 3.80 4.38
N VAL A 237 -5.35 3.73 3.16
CA VAL A 237 -5.93 2.93 2.05
C VAL A 237 -6.01 1.45 2.41
N GLY A 238 -4.98 0.94 3.09
CA GLY A 238 -4.95 -0.43 3.60
C GLY A 238 -6.05 -0.71 4.63
N ASP A 239 -6.32 0.25 5.53
CA ASP A 239 -7.33 0.13 6.58
C ASP A 239 -8.75 0.13 5.99
N VAL A 240 -8.98 0.96 4.96
CA VAL A 240 -10.24 0.96 4.19
C VAL A 240 -10.44 -0.39 3.51
N TYR A 241 -9.41 -0.92 2.85
CA TYR A 241 -9.49 -2.24 2.21
C TYR A 241 -9.94 -3.29 3.22
N SER A 242 -9.23 -3.40 4.33
CA SER A 242 -9.45 -4.42 5.35
C SER A 242 -10.82 -4.31 5.98
N SER A 243 -11.23 -3.09 6.35
CA SER A 243 -12.52 -2.86 7.01
C SER A 243 -13.71 -3.15 6.11
N VAL A 244 -13.67 -2.74 4.85
CA VAL A 244 -14.75 -3.01 3.88
C VAL A 244 -14.83 -4.50 3.55
N MET A 245 -13.68 -5.16 3.32
CA MET A 245 -13.64 -6.60 3.09
C MET A 245 -14.25 -7.36 4.26
N VAL A 246 -13.78 -7.11 5.49
CA VAL A 246 -14.31 -7.77 6.68
C VAL A 246 -15.79 -7.44 6.88
N GLY A 247 -16.17 -6.17 6.73
CA GLY A 247 -17.57 -5.73 6.92
C GLY A 247 -18.57 -6.40 5.97
N LEU A 248 -18.16 -6.73 4.75
CA LEU A 248 -19.02 -7.36 3.73
C LEU A 248 -18.98 -8.89 3.77
N SER A 249 -17.94 -9.52 4.34
CA SER A 249 -17.67 -10.97 4.17
C SER A 249 -18.84 -11.87 4.56
N SER A 250 -19.60 -11.53 5.61
CA SER A 250 -20.78 -12.32 6.01
C SER A 250 -21.94 -12.26 5.03
N ASN A 251 -21.99 -11.23 4.18
CA ASN A 251 -23.11 -11.02 3.26
C ASN A 251 -22.85 -11.59 1.86
N ILE A 252 -21.61 -11.46 1.36
CA ILE A 252 -21.22 -11.76 -0.03
C ILE A 252 -20.01 -12.69 -0.13
N GLY A 253 -19.54 -13.25 0.99
CA GLY A 253 -18.36 -14.13 1.04
C GLY A 253 -17.03 -13.36 0.93
N TRP A 254 -15.93 -14.08 1.21
CA TRP A 254 -14.60 -13.48 1.30
C TRP A 254 -14.06 -12.97 -0.05
N ILE A 255 -14.27 -13.73 -1.13
CA ILE A 255 -13.74 -13.40 -2.45
C ILE A 255 -14.33 -12.09 -2.96
N GLU A 256 -15.66 -12.01 -3.10
CA GLU A 256 -16.29 -10.77 -3.55
C GLU A 256 -16.01 -9.61 -2.60
N SER A 257 -15.98 -9.85 -1.29
CA SER A 257 -15.67 -8.80 -0.30
C SER A 257 -14.26 -8.23 -0.46
N ALA A 258 -13.27 -9.06 -0.81
CA ALA A 258 -11.92 -8.60 -1.07
C ALA A 258 -11.86 -7.71 -2.33
N TRP A 259 -12.57 -8.06 -3.39
CA TRP A 259 -12.71 -7.19 -4.57
C TRP A 259 -13.38 -5.86 -4.22
N ARG A 260 -14.46 -5.87 -3.42
CA ARG A 260 -15.15 -4.65 -2.95
C ARG A 260 -14.27 -3.78 -2.06
N GLY A 261 -13.48 -4.42 -1.18
CA GLY A 261 -12.47 -3.74 -0.37
C GLY A 261 -11.43 -3.04 -1.23
N SER A 262 -10.92 -3.70 -2.27
CA SER A 262 -9.97 -3.12 -3.24
C SER A 262 -10.57 -1.92 -3.98
N GLN A 263 -11.83 -2.00 -4.45
CA GLN A 263 -12.52 -0.87 -5.08
C GLN A 263 -12.63 0.34 -4.13
N SER A 264 -13.07 0.11 -2.89
CA SER A 264 -13.21 1.18 -1.89
C SER A 264 -11.87 1.80 -1.53
N ALA A 265 -10.82 1.01 -1.43
CA ALA A 265 -9.44 1.45 -1.21
C ALA A 265 -8.93 2.33 -2.36
N THR A 266 -9.19 1.94 -3.61
CA THR A 266 -8.85 2.75 -4.79
C THR A 266 -9.52 4.11 -4.73
N ILE A 267 -10.82 4.18 -4.47
CA ILE A 267 -11.54 5.46 -4.34
C ILE A 267 -10.96 6.31 -3.20
N TYR A 268 -10.65 5.67 -2.07
CA TYR A 268 -10.09 6.36 -0.92
C TYR A 268 -8.74 7.01 -1.22
N SER A 269 -7.91 6.39 -2.05
CA SER A 269 -6.62 6.93 -2.47
C SER A 269 -6.74 8.18 -3.38
N GLN A 270 -7.88 8.37 -4.04
CA GLN A 270 -8.10 9.41 -5.06
C GLN A 270 -8.68 10.71 -4.50
N SER A 271 -9.12 10.74 -3.24
CA SER A 271 -9.69 11.93 -2.63
C SER A 271 -9.43 11.98 -1.12
N THR A 272 -9.32 13.20 -0.58
CA THR A 272 -9.31 13.44 0.87
C THR A 272 -10.63 14.04 1.38
N PHE A 273 -11.60 14.24 0.51
CA PHE A 273 -12.92 14.80 0.83
C PHE A 273 -13.92 13.68 1.14
N PRO A 274 -14.45 13.58 2.38
CA PRO A 274 -15.32 12.48 2.79
C PRO A 274 -16.56 12.29 1.89
N ASP A 275 -17.22 13.37 1.47
CA ASP A 275 -18.43 13.31 0.64
C ASP A 275 -18.13 12.74 -0.76
N ASP A 276 -17.00 13.12 -1.35
CA ASP A 276 -16.56 12.55 -2.63
C ASP A 276 -16.28 11.06 -2.48
N ILE A 277 -15.56 10.67 -1.42
CA ILE A 277 -15.26 9.27 -1.11
C ILE A 277 -16.57 8.48 -0.97
N LYS A 278 -17.56 8.97 -0.21
CA LYS A 278 -18.84 8.27 -0.01
C LYS A 278 -19.63 8.15 -1.31
N ARG A 279 -19.75 9.25 -2.07
CA ARG A 279 -20.45 9.26 -3.36
C ARG A 279 -19.86 8.26 -4.34
N ASP A 280 -18.52 8.27 -4.49
CA ASP A 280 -17.84 7.48 -5.49
C ASP A 280 -17.73 6.00 -5.07
N THR A 281 -17.50 5.71 -3.78
CA THR A 281 -17.58 4.34 -3.24
C THR A 281 -18.96 3.72 -3.47
N ARG A 282 -20.03 4.45 -3.17
CA ARG A 282 -21.40 3.95 -3.43
C ARG A 282 -21.68 3.68 -4.90
N ARG A 283 -21.13 4.49 -5.79
CA ARG A 283 -21.26 4.28 -7.24
C ARG A 283 -20.53 3.01 -7.66
N GLU A 284 -19.28 2.84 -7.26
CA GLU A 284 -18.46 1.69 -7.63
C GLU A 284 -19.00 0.37 -7.05
N LEU A 285 -19.47 0.38 -5.80
CA LEU A 285 -20.02 -0.83 -5.16
C LEU A 285 -21.36 -1.29 -5.79
N ARG A 286 -22.02 -0.45 -6.61
CA ARG A 286 -23.22 -0.85 -7.37
C ARG A 286 -22.89 -1.56 -8.69
N VAL A 287 -21.65 -1.50 -9.15
CA VAL A 287 -21.23 -2.22 -10.35
C VAL A 287 -21.32 -3.72 -10.06
N PRO A 288 -21.99 -4.54 -10.92
CA PRO A 288 -22.07 -5.98 -10.71
C PRO A 288 -20.67 -6.61 -10.57
N TYR A 289 -20.54 -7.57 -9.67
CA TYR A 289 -19.25 -8.22 -9.36
C TYR A 289 -18.57 -8.80 -10.61
N GLU A 290 -19.31 -9.50 -11.46
CA GLU A 290 -18.78 -10.09 -12.69
C GLU A 290 -18.20 -9.04 -13.66
N ILE A 291 -18.81 -7.86 -13.69
CA ILE A 291 -18.29 -6.73 -14.49
C ILE A 291 -16.96 -6.24 -13.89
N VAL A 292 -16.90 -6.04 -12.57
CA VAL A 292 -15.66 -5.63 -11.89
C VAL A 292 -14.53 -6.63 -12.18
N LYS A 293 -14.82 -7.91 -12.07
CA LYS A 293 -13.84 -8.98 -12.33
C LYS A 293 -13.38 -8.97 -13.80
N SER A 294 -14.29 -8.73 -14.73
CA SER A 294 -13.99 -8.68 -16.17
C SER A 294 -13.15 -7.48 -16.60
N LEU A 295 -13.24 -6.35 -15.88
CA LEU A 295 -12.42 -5.17 -16.16
C LEU A 295 -10.93 -5.44 -15.91
N GLY A 296 -10.61 -6.38 -15.02
CA GLY A 296 -9.24 -6.71 -14.67
C GLY A 296 -8.50 -5.55 -13.98
N GLY A 297 -7.20 -5.48 -14.22
CA GLY A 297 -6.32 -4.45 -13.64
C GLY A 297 -4.87 -4.91 -13.61
N THR A 298 -4.05 -4.23 -12.83
CA THR A 298 -2.64 -4.56 -12.65
C THR A 298 -2.47 -5.68 -11.64
N SER A 299 -1.93 -6.82 -12.08
CA SER A 299 -1.66 -7.98 -11.22
C SER A 299 -0.18 -8.36 -11.32
N LEU A 300 0.58 -7.97 -10.32
CA LEU A 300 2.03 -8.21 -10.25
C LEU A 300 2.44 -8.48 -8.80
N THR A 301 2.54 -9.75 -8.44
CA THR A 301 2.88 -10.16 -7.08
C THR A 301 4.28 -9.71 -6.68
N TRP A 302 4.52 -9.55 -5.38
CA TRP A 302 5.80 -9.07 -4.85
C TRP A 302 7.00 -9.85 -5.41
N HIS A 303 6.94 -11.18 -5.36
CA HIS A 303 8.03 -12.04 -5.80
C HIS A 303 8.20 -12.07 -7.33
N ASP A 304 7.10 -11.93 -8.09
CA ASP A 304 7.17 -11.90 -9.56
C ASP A 304 7.93 -10.66 -10.07
N ARG A 305 7.97 -9.56 -9.29
CA ARG A 305 8.66 -8.33 -9.70
C ARG A 305 10.15 -8.54 -9.95
N GLN A 306 10.81 -9.41 -9.17
CA GLN A 306 12.22 -9.75 -9.33
C GLN A 306 12.55 -10.50 -10.63
N ASN A 307 11.54 -11.07 -11.30
CA ASN A 307 11.71 -11.76 -12.58
C ASN A 307 11.81 -10.78 -13.77
N TYR A 308 11.63 -9.49 -13.52
CA TYR A 308 11.69 -8.45 -14.54
C TYR A 308 12.76 -7.44 -14.20
N SER A 309 13.63 -7.17 -15.17
CA SER A 309 14.72 -6.22 -15.02
C SER A 309 14.40 -4.89 -15.70
N ILE A 310 14.69 -3.81 -14.97
CA ILE A 310 14.49 -2.43 -15.40
C ILE A 310 15.85 -1.82 -15.69
N TYR A 311 16.10 -1.44 -16.96
CA TYR A 311 17.27 -0.65 -17.31
C TYR A 311 17.04 0.80 -16.90
N LEU A 312 17.95 1.36 -16.10
CA LEU A 312 17.91 2.76 -15.72
C LEU A 312 18.69 3.58 -16.75
N ALA A 313 17.99 4.31 -17.60
CA ALA A 313 18.57 5.26 -18.52
C ALA A 313 18.60 6.66 -17.89
N GLY A 314 19.77 7.21 -17.66
CA GLY A 314 19.93 8.52 -17.06
C GLY A 314 21.39 8.90 -16.80
N PRO A 315 21.67 10.20 -16.57
CA PRO A 315 23.03 10.65 -16.27
C PRO A 315 23.41 10.33 -14.83
N ASP A 316 23.63 9.04 -14.55
CA ASP A 316 23.94 8.50 -13.23
C ASP A 316 25.41 8.70 -12.80
N PHE A 317 26.04 9.78 -13.27
CA PHE A 317 27.43 10.09 -13.00
C PHE A 317 27.68 10.66 -11.62
N SER A 318 28.86 10.38 -11.08
CA SER A 318 29.27 10.81 -9.74
C SER A 318 29.36 12.32 -9.56
N TYR A 319 29.58 13.07 -10.66
CA TYR A 319 29.79 14.53 -10.69
C TYR A 319 28.53 15.32 -11.04
N ILE A 320 27.37 14.67 -11.19
CA ILE A 320 26.08 15.32 -11.49
C ILE A 320 25.17 15.30 -10.27
N GLU A 321 24.50 16.41 -10.03
CA GLU A 321 23.40 16.47 -9.07
C GLU A 321 22.17 15.79 -9.67
N LYS A 322 21.75 14.67 -9.07
CA LYS A 322 20.77 13.72 -9.62
C LYS A 322 19.73 13.27 -8.62
N PHE A 323 19.28 14.18 -7.78
CA PHE A 323 18.30 13.87 -6.72
C PHE A 323 17.08 13.10 -7.24
N GLU A 324 16.50 13.52 -8.37
CA GLU A 324 15.32 12.90 -8.96
C GLU A 324 15.60 11.48 -9.48
N LEU A 325 16.81 11.23 -9.96
CA LEU A 325 17.25 9.90 -10.38
C LEU A 325 17.40 8.98 -9.18
N ASP A 326 18.06 9.44 -8.12
CA ASP A 326 18.24 8.66 -6.90
C ASP A 326 16.90 8.34 -6.24
N GLN A 327 15.98 9.32 -6.19
CA GLN A 327 14.61 9.13 -5.72
C GLN A 327 13.85 8.07 -6.54
N ALA A 328 13.97 8.09 -7.86
CA ALA A 328 13.33 7.10 -8.71
C ALA A 328 13.92 5.69 -8.51
N VAL A 329 15.23 5.57 -8.31
CA VAL A 329 15.89 4.30 -7.98
C VAL A 329 15.38 3.75 -6.65
N GLU A 330 15.35 4.58 -5.60
CA GLU A 330 14.80 4.18 -4.30
C GLU A 330 13.35 3.73 -4.41
N CYS A 331 12.53 4.44 -5.20
CA CYS A 331 11.15 4.09 -5.49
C CYS A 331 11.04 2.68 -6.10
N LEU A 332 11.80 2.39 -7.15
CA LEU A 332 11.77 1.10 -7.83
C LEU A 332 12.24 -0.04 -6.91
N ILE A 333 13.30 0.19 -6.14
CA ILE A 333 13.84 -0.78 -5.16
C ILE A 333 12.83 -1.03 -4.04
N TYR A 334 12.20 0.02 -3.50
CA TYR A 334 11.16 -0.11 -2.47
C TYR A 334 10.03 -1.04 -2.92
N HIS A 335 9.67 -0.98 -4.20
CA HIS A 335 8.66 -1.84 -4.80
C HIS A 335 9.18 -3.19 -5.27
N ASN A 336 10.37 -3.61 -4.85
CA ASN A 336 10.99 -4.91 -5.14
C ASN A 336 11.29 -5.14 -6.63
N PHE A 337 11.59 -4.09 -7.40
CA PHE A 337 12.04 -4.24 -8.78
C PHE A 337 13.54 -4.43 -8.87
N LYS A 338 13.98 -5.22 -9.86
CA LYS A 338 15.40 -5.41 -10.19
C LYS A 338 15.86 -4.28 -11.12
N VAL A 339 16.49 -3.25 -10.55
CA VAL A 339 17.02 -2.10 -11.28
C VAL A 339 18.45 -2.37 -11.72
N ARG A 340 18.73 -2.26 -13.02
CA ARG A 340 20.05 -2.42 -13.64
C ARG A 340 20.59 -1.03 -13.98
N ARG A 341 21.69 -0.66 -13.35
CA ARG A 341 22.32 0.68 -13.48
C ARG A 341 23.64 0.55 -14.21
N PRO A 342 23.77 1.00 -15.48
CA PRO A 342 24.99 0.83 -16.28
C PRO A 342 26.25 1.35 -15.59
N ILE A 343 26.19 2.53 -15.00
CA ILE A 343 27.35 3.14 -14.31
C ILE A 343 27.82 2.29 -13.13
N ILE A 344 26.89 1.67 -12.38
CA ILE A 344 27.25 0.81 -11.23
C ILE A 344 27.78 -0.55 -11.69
N GLU A 345 27.19 -1.13 -12.74
CA GLU A 345 27.54 -2.47 -13.20
C GLU A 345 28.76 -2.48 -14.13
N ASN A 346 28.88 -1.49 -15.01
CA ASN A 346 29.94 -1.43 -16.03
C ASN A 346 31.07 -0.45 -15.68
N GLY A 347 30.85 0.41 -14.67
CA GLY A 347 31.78 1.44 -14.22
C GLY A 347 31.66 2.76 -14.97
N GLU A 348 32.03 3.85 -14.29
CA GLU A 348 32.09 5.18 -14.85
C GLU A 348 33.38 5.34 -15.67
N LEU A 349 33.27 5.85 -16.89
CA LEU A 349 34.40 6.01 -17.78
C LEU A 349 35.22 7.24 -17.40
N GLU A 350 36.50 7.03 -17.03
CA GLU A 350 37.44 8.12 -16.73
C GLU A 350 37.76 8.93 -17.99
N ARG A 351 37.95 10.22 -17.86
CA ARG A 351 38.30 11.11 -18.96
C ARG A 351 39.69 11.68 -18.77
N PRO A 352 40.50 11.76 -19.83
CA PRO A 352 40.22 11.46 -21.25
C PRO A 352 40.21 9.95 -21.53
N ALA A 353 39.17 9.45 -22.24
CA ALA A 353 39.05 8.05 -22.61
C ALA A 353 39.57 7.76 -24.00
N ILE A 354 40.24 6.63 -24.20
CA ILE A 354 40.65 6.17 -25.53
C ILE A 354 39.50 5.51 -26.29
N GLN A 355 39.58 5.46 -27.62
CA GLN A 355 38.52 4.91 -28.46
C GLN A 355 38.14 3.45 -28.11
N ALA A 356 39.11 2.66 -27.66
CA ALA A 356 38.87 1.28 -27.27
C ALA A 356 37.97 1.18 -26.04
N ASP A 357 38.16 2.04 -25.03
CA ASP A 357 37.35 2.08 -23.83
C ASP A 357 35.94 2.59 -24.12
N LEU A 358 35.81 3.63 -24.98
CA LEU A 358 34.51 4.13 -25.43
C LEU A 358 33.69 3.03 -26.11
N ARG A 359 34.32 2.23 -27.01
CA ARG A 359 33.65 1.11 -27.67
C ARG A 359 33.25 0.03 -26.69
N LYS A 360 34.11 -0.32 -25.73
CA LYS A 360 33.86 -1.33 -24.74
C LYS A 360 32.66 -0.94 -23.90
N THR A 361 32.63 0.26 -23.32
CA THR A 361 31.52 0.78 -22.49
C THR A 361 30.23 0.76 -23.28
N TYR A 362 30.23 1.33 -24.53
CA TYR A 362 29.05 1.32 -25.38
C TYR A 362 28.45 -0.10 -25.56
N PHE A 363 29.29 -1.10 -25.86
CA PHE A 363 28.80 -2.46 -26.08
C PHE A 363 28.30 -3.10 -24.77
N MET A 364 28.90 -2.80 -23.63
CA MET A 364 28.46 -3.29 -22.32
C MET A 364 27.08 -2.70 -21.96
N ASP A 365 26.89 -1.39 -22.12
CA ASP A 365 25.63 -0.69 -21.85
C ASP A 365 24.53 -1.15 -22.82
N TYR A 366 24.85 -1.27 -24.10
CA TYR A 366 23.93 -1.79 -25.11
C TYR A 366 23.48 -3.22 -24.81
N GLN A 367 24.41 -4.10 -24.41
CA GLN A 367 24.09 -5.47 -24.03
C GLN A 367 23.21 -5.50 -22.80
N LEU A 368 23.51 -4.68 -21.77
CA LEU A 368 22.72 -4.55 -20.57
C LEU A 368 21.29 -4.10 -20.87
N LEU A 369 21.12 -3.07 -21.73
CA LEU A 369 19.83 -2.60 -22.20
C LEU A 369 19.07 -3.71 -22.92
N LYS A 370 19.74 -4.49 -23.76
CA LYS A 370 19.13 -5.60 -24.50
C LYS A 370 18.61 -6.70 -23.57
N GLU A 371 19.28 -6.98 -22.46
CA GLU A 371 18.90 -7.98 -21.48
C GLU A 371 17.71 -7.57 -20.61
N CYS A 372 17.47 -6.26 -20.43
CA CYS A 372 16.39 -5.75 -19.60
C CYS A 372 15.03 -5.85 -20.29
N ASP A 373 13.97 -5.93 -19.48
CA ASP A 373 12.59 -6.09 -19.95
C ASP A 373 11.93 -4.77 -20.32
N ILE A 374 12.23 -3.72 -19.56
CA ILE A 374 11.73 -2.35 -19.75
C ILE A 374 12.86 -1.34 -19.50
N VAL A 375 12.66 -0.11 -19.95
CA VAL A 375 13.55 1.02 -19.67
C VAL A 375 12.81 2.06 -18.84
N PHE A 376 13.42 2.48 -17.72
CA PHE A 376 13.02 3.64 -16.95
C PHE A 376 14.02 4.75 -17.23
N ALA A 377 13.56 5.79 -17.94
CA ALA A 377 14.43 6.85 -18.44
C ALA A 377 14.21 8.16 -17.68
N ILE A 378 15.31 8.80 -17.28
CA ILE A 378 15.30 10.08 -16.56
C ILE A 378 16.28 11.03 -17.26
N PRO A 379 15.86 11.71 -18.33
CA PRO A 379 16.76 12.50 -19.18
C PRO A 379 17.07 13.88 -18.59
N LEU A 380 17.71 13.93 -17.40
CA LEU A 380 18.11 15.17 -16.75
C LEU A 380 19.13 15.94 -17.59
N GLY A 381 19.00 17.25 -17.67
CA GLY A 381 19.92 18.12 -18.38
C GLY A 381 19.97 17.82 -19.89
N ARG A 382 18.97 17.18 -20.46
CA ARG A 382 18.93 16.73 -21.86
C ARG A 382 20.11 15.84 -22.22
N ASP A 383 20.49 14.94 -21.32
CA ASP A 383 21.62 14.04 -21.51
C ASP A 383 21.50 13.26 -22.82
N PRO A 384 22.47 13.42 -23.77
CA PRO A 384 22.37 12.77 -25.06
C PRO A 384 22.49 11.24 -25.01
N GLY A 385 23.19 10.70 -23.99
CA GLY A 385 23.28 9.26 -23.76
C GLY A 385 21.92 8.66 -23.47
N THR A 386 21.19 9.24 -22.52
CA THR A 386 19.84 8.84 -22.14
C THR A 386 18.86 8.88 -23.33
N LEU A 387 18.95 9.93 -24.18
CA LEU A 387 18.09 10.03 -25.37
C LEU A 387 18.40 8.96 -26.43
N VAL A 388 19.66 8.58 -26.59
CA VAL A 388 20.08 7.47 -27.45
C VAL A 388 19.54 6.13 -26.89
N GLU A 389 19.65 5.90 -25.61
CA GLU A 389 19.13 4.69 -24.95
C GLU A 389 17.61 4.57 -25.07
N ILE A 390 16.87 5.67 -24.93
CA ILE A 390 15.42 5.72 -25.21
C ILE A 390 15.14 5.27 -26.64
N GLY A 391 15.85 5.84 -27.63
CA GLY A 391 15.69 5.48 -29.04
C GLY A 391 16.01 4.01 -29.31
N MET A 392 17.07 3.48 -28.70
CA MET A 392 17.44 2.06 -28.79
C MET A 392 16.40 1.14 -28.21
N ALA A 393 15.81 1.53 -27.09
CA ALA A 393 14.75 0.75 -26.44
C ALA A 393 13.48 0.70 -27.28
N ILE A 394 13.08 1.84 -27.87
CA ILE A 394 11.93 1.93 -28.78
C ILE A 394 12.12 1.05 -30.00
N GLU A 395 13.30 1.06 -30.62
CA GLU A 395 13.64 0.22 -31.80
C GLU A 395 13.59 -1.29 -31.45
N GLN A 396 13.82 -1.65 -30.20
CA GLN A 396 13.73 -3.03 -29.71
C GLN A 396 12.33 -3.41 -29.20
N ASP A 397 11.30 -2.60 -29.45
CA ASP A 397 9.91 -2.79 -28.94
C ASP A 397 9.84 -2.95 -27.42
N LYS A 398 10.79 -2.36 -26.68
CA LYS A 398 10.76 -2.37 -25.21
C LYS A 398 9.90 -1.21 -24.70
N PRO A 399 9.05 -1.45 -23.67
CA PRO A 399 8.36 -0.37 -23.00
C PRO A 399 9.36 0.64 -22.40
N VAL A 400 9.16 1.92 -22.69
CA VAL A 400 9.93 3.02 -22.12
C VAL A 400 9.03 3.83 -21.21
N ILE A 401 9.42 3.97 -19.96
CA ILE A 401 8.80 4.86 -18.99
C ILE A 401 9.71 6.07 -18.83
N CYS A 402 9.32 7.22 -19.36
CA CYS A 402 10.11 8.45 -19.31
C CYS A 402 9.60 9.37 -18.18
N TYR A 403 10.42 9.53 -17.15
CA TYR A 403 10.22 10.47 -16.06
C TYR A 403 11.03 11.74 -16.34
N ASP A 404 10.36 12.84 -16.72
CA ASP A 404 10.99 14.13 -17.03
C ASP A 404 10.53 15.21 -16.02
N PRO A 405 11.03 15.15 -14.73
CA PRO A 405 10.56 16.01 -13.65
C PRO A 405 10.78 17.50 -13.91
N ARG A 406 11.79 17.84 -14.69
CA ARG A 406 12.19 19.22 -15.01
C ARG A 406 11.59 19.75 -16.31
N ARG A 407 10.83 18.93 -17.05
CA ARG A 407 10.25 19.26 -18.36
C ARG A 407 11.29 19.73 -19.39
N GLU A 408 12.44 19.09 -19.39
CA GLU A 408 13.56 19.47 -20.26
C GLU A 408 13.51 18.77 -21.62
N ASN A 409 12.68 17.72 -21.77
CA ASN A 409 12.70 16.81 -22.92
C ASN A 409 11.33 16.69 -23.60
N GLU A 410 10.55 17.78 -23.65
CA GLU A 410 9.25 17.84 -24.33
C GLU A 410 9.42 17.78 -25.87
N ASN A 411 9.98 16.67 -26.35
CA ASN A 411 10.19 16.40 -27.78
C ASN A 411 9.24 15.29 -28.24
N THR A 412 8.68 15.44 -29.45
CA THR A 412 7.71 14.49 -30.01
C THR A 412 8.22 13.05 -30.02
N MET A 413 9.49 12.82 -30.34
CA MET A 413 10.07 11.46 -30.39
C MET A 413 10.15 10.83 -29.00
N VAL A 414 10.44 11.63 -27.98
CA VAL A 414 10.49 11.16 -26.59
C VAL A 414 9.07 10.93 -26.06
N ILE A 415 8.17 11.91 -26.21
CA ILE A 415 6.80 11.82 -25.68
C ILE A 415 6.01 10.68 -26.31
N ILE A 416 6.00 10.62 -27.65
CA ILE A 416 5.16 9.63 -28.38
C ILE A 416 5.84 8.26 -28.45
N GLY A 417 7.18 8.22 -28.46
CA GLY A 417 7.94 6.98 -28.47
C GLY A 417 7.91 6.24 -27.12
N SER A 418 7.71 6.96 -26.01
CA SER A 418 7.60 6.35 -24.70
C SER A 418 6.22 5.74 -24.48
N SER A 419 6.15 4.59 -23.79
CA SER A 419 4.88 4.00 -23.34
C SER A 419 4.19 4.91 -22.34
N ILE A 420 4.97 5.56 -21.48
CA ILE A 420 4.54 6.59 -20.54
C ILE A 420 5.58 7.72 -20.58
N TYR A 421 5.10 8.95 -20.68
CA TYR A 421 5.89 10.17 -20.46
C TYR A 421 5.19 11.01 -19.40
N SER A 422 5.89 11.34 -18.30
CA SER A 422 5.31 12.14 -17.23
C SER A 422 6.37 12.92 -16.45
N THR A 423 5.95 14.02 -15.86
CA THR A 423 6.72 14.80 -14.86
C THR A 423 6.44 14.36 -13.44
N ASP A 424 5.53 13.39 -13.27
CA ASP A 424 5.07 12.89 -11.97
C ASP A 424 5.54 11.45 -11.77
N LEU A 425 6.30 11.22 -10.69
CA LEU A 425 6.88 9.92 -10.37
C LEU A 425 5.82 8.86 -10.07
N ASP A 426 4.70 9.24 -9.42
CA ASP A 426 3.57 8.34 -9.15
C ASP A 426 2.99 7.77 -10.45
N THR A 427 2.79 8.64 -11.46
CA THR A 427 2.32 8.24 -12.79
C THR A 427 3.31 7.31 -13.50
N CYS A 428 4.60 7.61 -13.42
CA CYS A 428 5.65 6.78 -14.02
C CYS A 428 5.72 5.41 -13.33
N LEU A 429 5.62 5.36 -11.99
CA LEU A 429 5.60 4.12 -11.24
C LEU A 429 4.38 3.26 -11.62
N ASN A 430 3.20 3.85 -11.72
CA ASN A 430 2.00 3.17 -12.22
C ASN A 430 2.23 2.58 -13.62
N GLY A 431 2.96 3.32 -14.48
CA GLY A 431 3.39 2.85 -15.79
C GLY A 431 4.26 1.60 -15.73
N VAL A 432 5.24 1.56 -14.84
CA VAL A 432 6.10 0.37 -14.63
C VAL A 432 5.26 -0.85 -14.27
N PHE A 433 4.37 -0.72 -13.28
CA PHE A 433 3.51 -1.81 -12.87
C PHE A 433 2.61 -2.31 -14.00
N ASN A 434 2.00 -1.39 -14.75
CA ASN A 434 1.12 -1.73 -15.86
C ASN A 434 1.87 -2.44 -16.99
N GLU A 435 3.03 -1.91 -17.42
CA GLU A 435 3.78 -2.51 -18.54
C GLU A 435 4.34 -3.88 -18.17
N ILE A 436 4.89 -4.05 -16.96
CA ILE A 436 5.37 -5.37 -16.51
C ILE A 436 4.20 -6.35 -16.35
N SER A 437 3.05 -5.91 -15.85
CA SER A 437 1.85 -6.77 -15.79
C SER A 437 1.41 -7.24 -17.18
N LYS A 438 1.46 -6.39 -18.20
CA LYS A 438 1.20 -6.77 -19.62
C LYS A 438 2.23 -7.77 -20.14
N LEU A 439 3.52 -7.55 -19.85
CA LEU A 439 4.59 -8.48 -20.24
C LEU A 439 4.40 -9.86 -19.61
N ARG A 440 4.00 -9.89 -18.32
CA ARG A 440 3.68 -11.13 -17.62
C ARG A 440 2.55 -11.92 -18.29
N LEU A 441 1.51 -11.23 -18.75
CA LEU A 441 0.39 -11.87 -19.44
C LEU A 441 0.79 -12.42 -20.82
N LYS A 442 1.74 -11.78 -21.51
CA LYS A 442 2.26 -12.29 -22.82
C LYS A 442 3.19 -13.49 -22.67
N ARG A 443 3.83 -13.69 -21.50
CA ARG A 443 4.74 -14.81 -21.23
C ARG A 443 4.06 -16.07 -20.70
N LYS A 444 2.79 -15.95 -20.24
CA LYS A 444 1.93 -17.08 -19.87
C LYS A 444 1.22 -17.68 -21.06
#